data_9fc9a3f70ef07ef2d5fb4cc924418d1d
#
_entry.id   9fc9a3f70ef07ef2d5fb4cc924418d1d
#
_cell.length_a   1.000
_cell.length_b   1.000
_cell.length_c   1.000
_cell.angle_alpha   90.00
_cell.angle_beta   90.00
_cell.angle_gamma   90.00
#
_symmetry.space_group_name_H-M   'P 1'
#
loop_
_entity.id
_entity.type
_entity.pdbx_description
1 polymer ?
#
loop_
_entity_poly.entity_id
_entity_poly.type
_entity_poly.pdbx_seq_one_letter_code
_entity_poly.pdbx_strand_id
1 'polypeptide(L)'
;MYKIMKLKHFGSTEQKIYDLIAPVVSSLGYLIWDVRYEKEGASWYLRIFIDSETDTVSINDCEKVTAPVSDLLDEKDPIAQSYILEVSSPGLEADLVRESHFDACLGCEVRARGFRSFENGSREIIGVLTDWNKNAITLQTPEQTLELPFSALTFVKLYFEFD
;
A
#
# COMPACT_ATOMS: atom_id res chain seq x y z
N MET A 1 4.81 21.25 -11.12
CA MET A 1 3.37 20.94 -11.01
C MET A 1 3.18 19.91 -9.92
N TYR A 2 2.27 20.16 -8.99
CA TYR A 2 1.99 19.23 -7.90
C TYR A 2 1.05 18.12 -8.39
N LYS A 3 1.38 16.90 -8.02
CA LYS A 3 0.56 15.74 -8.35
C LYS A 3 -0.42 15.49 -7.21
N ILE A 4 -1.70 15.73 -7.48
CA ILE A 4 -2.77 15.47 -6.52
C ILE A 4 -2.89 13.96 -6.32
N MET A 5 -3.06 13.55 -5.07
CA MET A 5 -3.28 12.16 -4.71
C MET A 5 -4.60 11.64 -5.26
N LYS A 6 -4.57 10.45 -5.85
CA LYS A 6 -5.77 9.73 -6.28
C LYS A 6 -5.66 8.28 -5.82
N LEU A 7 -6.78 7.71 -5.42
CA LEU A 7 -6.85 6.29 -5.12
C LEU A 7 -6.58 5.49 -6.39
N LYS A 8 -5.70 4.49 -6.25
CA LYS A 8 -5.35 3.60 -7.35
C LYS A 8 -6.18 2.33 -7.28
N HIS A 9 -6.69 1.91 -8.42
CA HIS A 9 -7.41 0.63 -8.54
C HIS A 9 -6.49 -0.37 -9.24
N PHE A 10 -6.73 -1.66 -8.99
CA PHE A 10 -5.99 -2.69 -9.70
C PHE A 10 -6.31 -2.62 -11.19
N GLY A 11 -5.27 -2.68 -12.02
CA GLY A 11 -5.43 -2.99 -13.43
C GLY A 11 -5.84 -4.45 -13.61
N SER A 12 -6.22 -4.83 -14.83
CA SER A 12 -6.67 -6.20 -15.11
C SER A 12 -5.60 -7.26 -14.79
N THR A 13 -4.35 -6.97 -15.09
CA THR A 13 -3.23 -7.87 -14.79
C THR A 13 -3.03 -8.01 -13.29
N GLU A 14 -3.01 -6.90 -12.57
CA GLU A 14 -2.84 -6.90 -11.12
C GLU A 14 -3.96 -7.67 -10.41
N GLN A 15 -5.20 -7.47 -10.84
CA GLN A 15 -6.35 -8.19 -10.26
C GLN A 15 -6.25 -9.69 -10.53
N LYS A 16 -5.87 -10.08 -11.74
CA LYS A 16 -5.69 -11.47 -12.12
C LYS A 16 -4.61 -12.14 -11.27
N ILE A 17 -3.49 -11.45 -11.07
CA ILE A 17 -2.40 -11.96 -10.24
C ILE A 17 -2.84 -12.06 -8.78
N TYR A 18 -3.50 -11.03 -8.26
CA TYR A 18 -4.03 -11.04 -6.89
C TYR A 18 -4.92 -12.26 -6.65
N ASP A 19 -5.90 -12.47 -7.52
CA ASP A 19 -6.84 -13.59 -7.39
C ASP A 19 -6.14 -14.94 -7.46
N LEU A 20 -5.10 -15.04 -8.28
CA LEU A 20 -4.34 -16.27 -8.46
C LEU A 20 -3.49 -16.62 -7.24
N ILE A 21 -2.78 -15.63 -6.67
CA ILE A 21 -1.81 -15.87 -5.60
C ILE A 21 -2.39 -15.76 -4.19
N ALA A 22 -3.54 -15.10 -4.01
CA ALA A 22 -4.14 -14.87 -2.70
C ALA A 22 -4.32 -16.15 -1.87
N PRO A 23 -4.83 -17.27 -2.41
CA PRO A 23 -4.94 -18.51 -1.63
C PRO A 23 -3.59 -19.05 -1.13
N VAL A 24 -2.54 -18.94 -1.96
CA VAL A 24 -1.19 -19.40 -1.58
C VAL A 24 -0.62 -18.53 -0.48
N VAL A 25 -0.68 -17.22 -0.63
CA VAL A 25 -0.16 -16.27 0.36
C VAL A 25 -0.89 -16.46 1.70
N SER A 26 -2.21 -16.56 1.65
CA SER A 26 -3.06 -16.80 2.83
C SER A 26 -2.72 -18.12 3.53
N SER A 27 -2.50 -19.19 2.76
CA SER A 27 -2.16 -20.49 3.31
C SER A 27 -0.81 -20.51 4.04
N LEU A 28 0.08 -19.58 3.69
CA LEU A 28 1.37 -19.41 4.34
C LEU A 28 1.29 -18.51 5.59
N GLY A 29 0.12 -17.95 5.89
CA GLY A 29 -0.09 -17.11 7.06
C GLY A 29 0.14 -15.63 6.85
N TYR A 30 0.17 -15.17 5.60
CA TYR A 30 0.38 -13.76 5.26
C TYR A 30 -0.82 -13.16 4.55
N LEU A 31 -0.83 -11.83 4.51
CA LEU A 31 -1.82 -11.04 3.79
C LEU A 31 -1.14 -10.36 2.60
N ILE A 32 -1.89 -10.11 1.55
CA ILE A 32 -1.41 -9.29 0.44
C ILE A 32 -1.77 -7.84 0.74
N TRP A 33 -0.75 -6.99 0.93
CA TRP A 33 -0.93 -5.55 1.08
C TRP A 33 -1.18 -4.88 -0.26
N ASP A 34 -0.42 -5.27 -1.30
CA ASP A 34 -0.55 -4.69 -2.62
C ASP A 34 0.06 -5.61 -3.69
N VAL A 35 -0.41 -5.43 -4.92
CA VAL A 35 0.17 -6.04 -6.12
C VAL A 35 0.36 -4.94 -7.14
N ARG A 36 1.57 -4.76 -7.64
CA ARG A 36 1.89 -3.77 -8.66
C ARG A 36 2.58 -4.44 -9.84
N TYR A 37 2.11 -4.12 -11.04
CA TYR A 37 2.74 -4.57 -12.28
C TYR A 37 3.16 -3.33 -13.05
N GLU A 38 4.45 -3.03 -13.02
CA GLU A 38 4.99 -1.75 -13.46
C GLU A 38 6.17 -1.94 -14.41
N LYS A 39 6.26 -1.09 -15.42
CA LYS A 39 7.42 -1.03 -16.29
C LYS A 39 8.36 0.07 -15.82
N GLU A 40 9.61 -0.29 -15.57
CA GLU A 40 10.67 0.66 -15.25
C GLU A 40 11.83 0.45 -16.21
N GLY A 41 12.18 1.49 -17.00
CA GLY A 41 13.14 1.35 -18.07
C GLY A 41 12.68 0.34 -19.09
N ALA A 42 13.51 -0.66 -19.37
CA ALA A 42 13.21 -1.73 -20.33
C ALA A 42 12.56 -2.96 -19.68
N SER A 43 12.44 -2.99 -18.37
CA SER A 43 11.98 -4.19 -17.63
C SER A 43 10.61 -4.00 -17.01
N TRP A 44 9.82 -5.09 -17.03
CA TRP A 44 8.59 -5.17 -16.26
C TRP A 44 8.87 -5.78 -14.89
N TYR A 45 8.21 -5.24 -13.86
CA TYR A 45 8.29 -5.72 -12.49
C TYR A 45 6.92 -6.12 -11.99
N LEU A 46 6.84 -7.32 -11.44
CA LEU A 46 5.67 -7.74 -10.67
C LEU A 46 6.08 -7.66 -9.20
N ARG A 47 5.52 -6.68 -8.50
CA ARG A 47 5.82 -6.39 -7.11
C ARG A 47 4.66 -6.81 -6.23
N ILE A 48 4.93 -7.71 -5.30
CA ILE A 48 3.95 -8.22 -4.35
C ILE A 48 4.39 -7.77 -2.97
N PHE A 49 3.51 -7.02 -2.30
CA PHE A 49 3.75 -6.55 -0.94
C PHE A 49 2.93 -7.40 0.00
N ILE A 50 3.59 -8.06 0.94
CA ILE A 50 2.93 -8.92 1.93
C ILE A 50 2.99 -8.30 3.31
N ASP A 51 1.99 -8.61 4.13
CA ASP A 51 1.90 -8.15 5.50
C ASP A 51 1.48 -9.30 6.40
N SER A 52 1.54 -9.09 7.70
CA SER A 52 1.12 -10.05 8.71
C SER A 52 0.18 -9.37 9.70
N GLU A 53 -0.81 -10.10 10.19
CA GLU A 53 -1.73 -9.58 11.20
C GLU A 53 -1.06 -9.40 12.57
N THR A 54 0.01 -10.15 12.82
CA THR A 54 0.57 -10.27 14.18
C THR A 54 1.98 -9.72 14.31
N ASP A 55 2.78 -9.77 13.26
CA ASP A 55 4.21 -9.47 13.34
C ASP A 55 4.69 -8.62 12.16
N THR A 56 5.87 -8.03 12.36
CA THR A 56 6.59 -7.37 11.26
C THR A 56 7.09 -8.44 10.29
N VAL A 57 6.89 -8.21 9.01
CA VAL A 57 7.36 -9.12 7.94
C VAL A 57 8.86 -8.91 7.73
N SER A 58 9.61 -10.00 7.84
CA SER A 58 11.06 -10.03 7.64
C SER A 58 11.42 -10.42 6.21
N ILE A 59 12.71 -10.31 5.88
CA ILE A 59 13.24 -10.80 4.61
C ILE A 59 13.01 -12.31 4.47
N ASN A 60 13.18 -13.06 5.56
CA ASN A 60 12.91 -14.51 5.56
C ASN A 60 11.46 -14.82 5.24
N ASP A 61 10.52 -14.01 5.75
CA ASP A 61 9.10 -14.17 5.43
C ASP A 61 8.85 -13.97 3.95
N CYS A 62 9.48 -12.96 3.35
CA CYS A 62 9.37 -12.71 1.92
C CYS A 62 9.92 -13.87 1.08
N GLU A 63 11.03 -14.48 1.52
CA GLU A 63 11.61 -15.65 0.85
C GLU A 63 10.68 -16.85 0.91
N LYS A 64 10.00 -17.06 2.05
CA LYS A 64 9.03 -18.15 2.21
C LYS A 64 7.85 -18.04 1.24
N VAL A 65 7.47 -16.83 0.89
CA VAL A 65 6.37 -16.57 -0.03
C VAL A 65 6.83 -16.61 -1.49
N THR A 66 8.06 -16.19 -1.76
CA THR A 66 8.56 -16.03 -3.12
C THR A 66 8.55 -17.33 -3.91
N ALA A 67 9.08 -18.43 -3.37
CA ALA A 67 9.18 -19.68 -4.10
C ALA A 67 7.82 -20.27 -4.48
N PRO A 68 6.85 -20.42 -3.55
CA PRO A 68 5.52 -20.91 -3.90
C PRO A 68 4.77 -20.03 -4.90
N VAL A 69 4.91 -18.72 -4.78
CA VAL A 69 4.28 -17.77 -5.71
C VAL A 69 4.93 -17.87 -7.10
N SER A 70 6.26 -17.94 -7.15
CA SER A 70 7.00 -18.09 -8.41
C SER A 70 6.61 -19.38 -9.13
N ASP A 71 6.53 -20.48 -8.40
CA ASP A 71 6.13 -21.78 -8.96
C ASP A 71 4.73 -21.74 -9.55
N LEU A 72 3.79 -21.10 -8.84
CA LEU A 72 2.41 -20.96 -9.30
C LEU A 72 2.33 -20.08 -10.56
N LEU A 73 3.08 -18.98 -10.59
CA LEU A 73 3.12 -18.08 -11.73
C LEU A 73 3.74 -18.77 -12.96
N ASP A 74 4.76 -19.59 -12.77
CA ASP A 74 5.37 -20.38 -13.85
C ASP A 74 4.37 -21.41 -14.41
N GLU A 75 3.63 -22.08 -13.52
CA GLU A 75 2.64 -23.08 -13.91
C GLU A 75 1.48 -22.46 -14.70
N LYS A 76 0.93 -21.36 -14.22
CA LYS A 76 -0.26 -20.71 -14.81
C LYS A 76 0.08 -19.74 -15.93
N ASP A 77 1.30 -19.23 -15.97
CA ASP A 77 1.80 -18.32 -16.98
C ASP A 77 0.84 -17.17 -17.36
N PRO A 78 0.38 -16.38 -16.38
CA PRO A 78 -0.67 -15.38 -16.58
C PRO A 78 -0.21 -14.11 -17.29
N ILE A 79 1.09 -13.87 -17.38
CA ILE A 79 1.68 -12.67 -17.97
C ILE A 79 2.52 -13.07 -19.17
N ALA A 80 2.19 -12.49 -20.34
CA ALA A 80 2.86 -12.82 -21.59
C ALA A 80 4.30 -12.30 -21.68
N GLN A 81 4.57 -11.13 -21.09
CA GLN A 81 5.89 -10.52 -21.12
C GLN A 81 6.80 -11.11 -20.03
N SER A 82 8.11 -11.06 -20.30
CA SER A 82 9.09 -11.35 -19.24
C SER A 82 9.02 -10.28 -18.16
N TYR A 83 9.14 -10.68 -16.91
CA TYR A 83 9.08 -9.77 -15.78
C TYR A 83 10.00 -10.24 -14.65
N ILE A 84 10.32 -9.31 -13.77
CA ILE A 84 11.08 -9.58 -12.56
C ILE A 84 10.10 -9.62 -11.38
N LEU A 85 10.09 -10.74 -10.65
CA LEU A 85 9.25 -10.91 -9.46
C LEU A 85 9.98 -10.37 -8.23
N GLU A 86 9.32 -9.49 -7.51
CA GLU A 86 9.80 -8.99 -6.22
C GLU A 86 8.71 -9.18 -5.16
N VAL A 87 9.06 -9.79 -4.04
CA VAL A 87 8.19 -9.92 -2.89
C VAL A 87 8.83 -9.18 -1.73
N SER A 88 8.10 -8.23 -1.14
CA SER A 88 8.62 -7.41 -0.05
C SER A 88 7.51 -7.04 0.93
N SER A 89 7.89 -6.42 2.05
CA SER A 89 6.93 -5.79 2.96
C SER A 89 6.64 -4.38 2.48
N PRO A 90 5.50 -3.79 2.88
CA PRO A 90 5.20 -2.38 2.53
C PRO A 90 6.11 -1.38 3.23
N GLY A 91 6.79 -1.78 4.32
CA GLY A 91 7.65 -0.90 5.09
C GLY A 91 6.90 -0.13 6.19
N LEU A 92 7.67 0.52 7.08
CA LEU A 92 7.11 1.24 8.22
C LEU A 92 6.35 2.50 7.80
N GLU A 93 6.76 3.11 6.70
CA GLU A 93 6.15 4.32 6.16
C GLU A 93 5.43 4.03 4.84
N ALA A 94 4.63 2.96 4.83
CA ALA A 94 3.91 2.52 3.64
C ALA A 94 2.97 3.61 3.10
N ASP A 95 2.99 3.80 1.79
CA ASP A 95 2.02 4.66 1.11
C ASP A 95 0.63 4.03 1.13
N LEU A 96 -0.38 4.82 1.53
CA LEU A 96 -1.78 4.42 1.43
C LEU A 96 -2.33 4.96 0.12
N VAL A 97 -2.51 4.09 -0.86
CA VAL A 97 -2.91 4.48 -2.21
C VAL A 97 -4.12 3.74 -2.74
N ARG A 98 -4.61 2.73 -2.01
CA ARG A 98 -5.78 1.93 -2.39
C ARG A 98 -6.83 1.95 -1.29
N GLU A 99 -8.09 1.72 -1.66
CA GLU A 99 -9.19 1.63 -0.68
C GLU A 99 -8.87 0.62 0.43
N SER A 100 -8.32 -0.55 0.06
CA SER A 100 -7.94 -1.58 1.03
C SER A 100 -6.88 -1.10 2.03
N HIS A 101 -5.99 -0.19 1.62
CA HIS A 101 -4.98 0.38 2.51
C HIS A 101 -5.64 1.22 3.61
N PHE A 102 -6.62 2.04 3.26
CA PHE A 102 -7.32 2.88 4.23
C PHE A 102 -8.18 2.05 5.17
N ASP A 103 -8.84 1.00 4.69
CA ASP A 103 -9.58 0.07 5.53
C ASP A 103 -8.66 -0.64 6.54
N ALA A 104 -7.51 -1.11 6.07
CA ALA A 104 -6.55 -1.81 6.92
C ALA A 104 -5.91 -0.90 7.97
N CYS A 105 -5.81 0.40 7.70
CA CYS A 105 -5.14 1.36 8.55
C CYS A 105 -6.08 2.21 9.41
N LEU A 106 -7.37 1.88 9.47
CA LEU A 106 -8.28 2.53 10.41
C LEU A 106 -7.76 2.30 11.83
N GLY A 107 -7.61 3.40 12.59
CA GLY A 107 -7.05 3.37 13.95
C GLY A 107 -5.52 3.53 13.99
N CYS A 108 -4.86 3.59 12.87
CA CYS A 108 -3.41 3.79 12.80
C CYS A 108 -3.06 5.27 12.66
N GLU A 109 -1.88 5.64 13.16
CA GLU A 109 -1.35 6.97 12.90
C GLU A 109 -0.83 7.05 11.46
N VAL A 110 -1.19 8.14 10.79
CA VAL A 110 -0.75 8.42 9.43
C VAL A 110 -0.20 9.83 9.33
N ARG A 111 0.60 10.05 8.31
CA ARG A 111 1.14 11.35 7.94
C ARG A 111 0.58 11.73 6.59
N ALA A 112 -0.23 12.80 6.56
CA ALA A 112 -0.80 13.33 5.35
C ALA A 112 -0.05 14.60 4.94
N ARG A 113 0.32 14.71 3.67
CA ARG A 113 0.99 15.88 3.13
C ARG A 113 0.13 16.57 2.11
N GLY A 114 -0.04 17.89 2.28
CA GLY A 114 -0.69 18.73 1.32
C GLY A 114 0.31 19.43 0.40
N PHE A 115 -0.16 19.90 -0.74
CA PHE A 115 0.65 20.74 -1.60
C PHE A 115 0.64 22.20 -1.16
N ARG A 116 -0.18 22.54 -0.17
CA ARG A 116 -0.23 23.84 0.51
C ARG A 116 -0.17 23.61 2.01
N SER A 117 0.23 24.65 2.75
CA SER A 117 0.22 24.61 4.20
C SER A 117 -1.20 24.51 4.74
N PHE A 118 -1.37 23.70 5.78
CA PHE A 118 -2.60 23.62 6.57
C PHE A 118 -2.65 24.76 7.61
N GLU A 119 -3.73 24.82 8.37
CA GLU A 119 -3.93 25.85 9.41
C GLU A 119 -2.81 25.89 10.45
N ASN A 120 -2.17 24.75 10.70
CA ASN A 120 -1.03 24.66 11.62
C ASN A 120 0.27 25.28 11.09
N GLY A 121 0.26 25.82 9.87
CA GLY A 121 1.44 26.38 9.22
C GLY A 121 2.36 25.35 8.58
N SER A 122 2.07 24.07 8.70
CA SER A 122 2.84 22.97 8.11
C SER A 122 2.12 22.41 6.88
N ARG A 123 2.88 21.79 5.99
CA ARG A 123 2.31 21.02 4.87
C ARG A 123 1.96 19.59 5.28
N GLU A 124 2.27 19.20 6.50
CA GLU A 124 2.02 17.85 6.99
C GLU A 124 1.15 17.86 8.23
N ILE A 125 0.28 16.86 8.33
CA ILE A 125 -0.53 16.59 9.50
C ILE A 125 -0.34 15.13 9.87
N ILE A 126 -0.04 14.88 11.15
CA ILE A 126 0.04 13.55 11.72
C ILE A 126 -1.18 13.36 12.63
N GLY A 127 -1.92 12.30 12.43
CA GLY A 127 -3.08 11.98 13.22
C GLY A 127 -3.51 10.55 13.03
N VAL A 128 -4.49 10.14 13.84
CA VAL A 128 -5.08 8.80 13.74
C VAL A 128 -6.14 8.81 12.64
N LEU A 129 -6.04 7.88 11.70
CA LEU A 129 -7.04 7.69 10.65
C LEU A 129 -8.28 7.06 11.29
N THR A 130 -9.36 7.84 11.40
CA THR A 130 -10.60 7.38 12.03
C THR A 130 -11.69 7.01 11.02
N ASP A 131 -11.65 7.58 9.83
CA ASP A 131 -12.62 7.32 8.78
C ASP A 131 -12.04 7.71 7.42
N TRP A 132 -12.64 7.20 6.37
CA TRP A 132 -12.32 7.59 5.00
C TRP A 132 -13.50 7.32 4.08
N ASN A 133 -13.54 8.04 2.97
CA ASN A 133 -14.43 7.76 1.87
C ASN A 133 -13.69 8.03 0.56
N LYS A 134 -14.37 7.94 -0.57
CA LYS A 134 -13.72 8.13 -1.88
C LYS A 134 -13.21 9.54 -2.13
N ASN A 135 -13.64 10.50 -1.31
CA ASN A 135 -13.30 11.91 -1.50
C ASN A 135 -12.34 12.46 -0.45
N ALA A 136 -12.32 11.89 0.75
CA ALA A 136 -11.60 12.46 1.87
C ALA A 136 -11.23 11.43 2.93
N ILE A 137 -10.26 11.80 3.77
CA ILE A 137 -9.92 11.06 4.98
C ILE A 137 -10.23 11.91 6.20
N THR A 138 -10.50 11.27 7.33
CA THR A 138 -10.72 11.93 8.61
C THR A 138 -9.59 11.55 9.57
N LEU A 139 -8.90 12.56 10.10
CA LEU A 139 -7.80 12.39 11.03
C LEU A 139 -8.16 13.00 12.38
N GLN A 140 -7.85 12.27 13.45
CA GLN A 140 -7.95 12.78 14.82
C GLN A 140 -6.55 13.18 15.28
N THR A 141 -6.38 14.48 15.54
CA THR A 141 -5.17 15.01 16.19
C THR A 141 -5.44 15.27 17.65
N PRO A 142 -4.42 15.59 18.48
CA PRO A 142 -4.68 15.94 19.88
C PRO A 142 -5.61 17.14 20.08
N GLU A 143 -5.65 18.07 19.11
CA GLU A 143 -6.43 19.31 19.22
C GLU A 143 -7.81 19.19 18.59
N GLN A 144 -7.96 18.43 17.50
CA GLN A 144 -9.20 18.44 16.73
C GLN A 144 -9.33 17.24 15.80
N THR A 145 -10.54 17.09 15.26
CA THR A 145 -10.82 16.15 14.17
C THR A 145 -10.82 16.95 12.86
N LEU A 146 -10.08 16.45 11.86
CA LEU A 146 -9.95 17.10 10.57
C LEU A 146 -10.41 16.19 9.46
N GLU A 147 -11.18 16.74 8.53
CA GLU A 147 -11.51 16.08 7.28
C GLU A 147 -10.63 16.67 6.17
N LEU A 148 -9.83 15.83 5.53
CA LEU A 148 -8.88 16.25 4.50
C LEU A 148 -9.29 15.64 3.16
N PRO A 149 -9.71 16.48 2.20
CA PRO A 149 -10.05 15.97 0.87
C PRO A 149 -8.80 15.48 0.13
N PHE A 150 -8.91 14.38 -0.58
CA PHE A 150 -7.78 13.87 -1.38
C PHE A 150 -7.26 14.90 -2.38
N SER A 151 -8.14 15.79 -2.86
CA SER A 151 -7.74 16.87 -3.78
C SER A 151 -6.77 17.87 -3.17
N ALA A 152 -6.65 17.91 -1.85
CA ALA A 152 -5.71 18.78 -1.13
C ALA A 152 -4.41 18.07 -0.77
N LEU A 153 -4.28 16.77 -1.04
CA LEU A 153 -3.18 15.94 -0.58
C LEU A 153 -2.26 15.51 -1.71
N THR A 154 -0.98 15.36 -1.40
CA THR A 154 0.02 14.76 -2.29
C THR A 154 0.29 13.31 -1.94
N PHE A 155 0.24 12.96 -0.65
CA PHE A 155 0.35 11.57 -0.21
C PHE A 155 -0.25 11.39 1.19
N VAL A 156 -0.53 10.13 1.53
CA VAL A 156 -0.81 9.67 2.90
C VAL A 156 0.07 8.44 3.13
N LYS A 157 0.83 8.46 4.21
CA LYS A 157 1.73 7.37 4.59
C LYS A 157 1.47 6.95 6.03
N LEU A 158 1.70 5.69 6.34
CA LEU A 158 1.76 5.26 7.73
C LEU A 158 2.85 6.06 8.43
N TYR A 159 2.56 6.46 9.66
CA TYR A 159 3.52 7.19 10.49
C TYR A 159 4.04 6.26 11.56
N PHE A 160 5.36 6.24 11.69
CA PHE A 160 6.04 5.49 12.73
C PHE A 160 7.00 6.41 13.46
N GLU A 161 6.82 6.51 14.77
CA GLU A 161 7.69 7.33 15.62
C GLU A 161 8.82 6.46 16.16
N PHE A 162 10.04 6.89 15.89
CA PHE A 162 11.23 6.24 16.43
C PHE A 162 11.61 6.94 17.75
N ASP A 163 11.66 6.17 18.83
CA ASP A 163 12.14 6.68 20.12
C ASP A 163 13.64 6.74 20.19
#